data_fc7787f573499bc245d7aa55a4d8af18
#
_entry.id   fc7787f573499bc245d7aa55a4d8af18
#
_cell.length_a   1.000
_cell.length_b   1.000
_cell.length_c   1.000
_cell.angle_alpha   90.00
_cell.angle_beta   90.00
_cell.angle_gamma   90.00
#
_symmetry.space_group_name_H-M   'P 1'
#
loop_
_entity.id
_entity.type
_entity.pdbx_description
1 polymer ?
#
loop_
_entity_poly.entity_id
_entity_poly.type
_entity_poly.pdbx_seq_one_letter_code
_entity_poly.pdbx_strand_id
1 'polypeptide(L)'
;MVEKYKKQWELSEIAFQSELSNNNLIFYAVSKQSGKVILKILININGFDDEILALKWFQGENFCKLYEYSFEDNVYIIERIVPAHTLYESAPRSERIQIAGKLFKGLHKPDLPDHTFPTYNEWFEAGKEGIRNRKDCEELCQYLDHAERMLTDICKKYSRNRLLHGDLHHENILKNENGGYTVTDPKGVIGDPVFDLSRFILDEFRDDLTTEPKDAIIDFVQKLGDSAGIPCEILLRCLFIETVIWLFREELANGESLEECQQLITNMKVAYELTQGRKEKYAGDQIAGKE
;
A
#
# COMPACT_ATOMS: atom_id res chain seq x y z
N MET A 1 -12.99 21.65 -17.23
CA MET A 1 -11.82 20.75 -17.27
C MET A 1 -12.03 19.59 -18.24
N VAL A 2 -13.03 18.73 -18.09
CA VAL A 2 -13.28 17.58 -18.97
C VAL A 2 -13.29 17.95 -20.46
N GLU A 3 -14.02 19.00 -20.88
CA GLU A 3 -14.09 19.43 -22.27
C GLU A 3 -12.73 19.95 -22.85
N LYS A 4 -11.85 20.51 -21.99
CA LYS A 4 -10.48 20.88 -22.37
C LYS A 4 -9.71 19.64 -22.80
N TYR A 5 -9.68 18.62 -21.94
CA TYR A 5 -8.89 17.40 -22.16
C TYR A 5 -9.52 16.44 -23.16
N LYS A 6 -10.84 16.44 -23.30
CA LYS A 6 -11.54 15.76 -24.41
C LYS A 6 -10.97 16.17 -25.78
N LYS A 7 -10.74 17.48 -25.97
CA LYS A 7 -10.15 17.99 -27.23
C LYS A 7 -8.65 17.74 -27.29
N GLN A 8 -7.93 18.03 -26.19
CA GLN A 8 -6.47 17.97 -26.17
C GLN A 8 -5.94 16.54 -26.35
N TRP A 9 -6.59 15.55 -25.72
CA TRP A 9 -6.19 14.13 -25.74
C TRP A 9 -7.07 13.28 -26.67
N GLU A 10 -7.86 13.92 -27.54
CA GLU A 10 -8.74 13.26 -28.51
C GLU A 10 -9.61 12.15 -27.86
N LEU A 11 -10.28 12.50 -26.74
CA LEU A 11 -11.13 11.57 -26.01
C LEU A 11 -12.56 11.58 -26.52
N SER A 12 -13.19 10.41 -26.52
CA SER A 12 -14.62 10.18 -26.84
C SER A 12 -15.26 9.28 -25.78
N GLU A 13 -16.57 9.12 -25.83
CA GLU A 13 -17.33 8.23 -24.94
C GLU A 13 -17.05 8.49 -23.45
N ILE A 14 -16.88 9.75 -23.05
CA ILE A 14 -16.56 10.12 -21.67
C ILE A 14 -17.79 9.88 -20.80
N ALA A 15 -17.67 9.00 -19.81
CA ALA A 15 -18.70 8.65 -18.86
C ALA A 15 -18.18 8.73 -17.43
N PHE A 16 -18.85 9.54 -16.60
CA PHE A 16 -18.54 9.61 -15.17
C PHE A 16 -18.79 8.25 -14.51
N GLN A 17 -17.86 7.81 -13.68
CA GLN A 17 -17.92 6.53 -12.98
C GLN A 17 -18.14 6.70 -11.50
N SER A 18 -17.28 7.46 -10.84
CA SER A 18 -17.31 7.62 -9.40
C SER A 18 -16.58 8.88 -8.96
N GLU A 19 -16.91 9.31 -7.77
CA GLU A 19 -16.14 10.23 -6.96
C GLU A 19 -15.51 9.39 -5.84
N LEU A 20 -14.18 9.42 -5.74
CA LEU A 20 -13.47 8.74 -4.67
C LEU A 20 -13.56 9.54 -3.36
N SER A 21 -13.29 8.90 -2.23
CA SER A 21 -13.35 9.51 -0.88
C SER A 21 -12.58 10.83 -0.74
N ASN A 22 -11.57 11.04 -1.61
CA ASN A 22 -10.75 12.26 -1.65
C ASN A 22 -11.24 13.30 -2.67
N ASN A 23 -12.51 13.26 -3.08
CA ASN A 23 -13.10 14.10 -4.13
C ASN A 23 -12.44 13.96 -5.51
N ASN A 24 -11.70 12.89 -5.76
CA ASN A 24 -11.10 12.62 -7.08
C ASN A 24 -12.15 12.10 -8.03
N LEU A 25 -12.22 12.67 -9.22
CA LEU A 25 -13.24 12.33 -10.22
C LEU A 25 -12.68 11.32 -11.23
N ILE A 26 -13.39 10.22 -11.40
CA ILE A 26 -13.03 9.12 -12.30
C ILE A 26 -14.01 9.07 -13.47
N PHE A 27 -13.47 9.08 -14.70
CA PHE A 27 -14.24 8.93 -15.92
C PHE A 27 -13.68 7.78 -16.77
N TYR A 28 -14.57 6.98 -17.35
CA TYR A 28 -14.18 6.12 -18.45
C TYR A 28 -14.21 6.94 -19.75
N ALA A 29 -13.26 6.64 -20.63
CA ALA A 29 -13.21 7.29 -21.92
C ALA A 29 -12.56 6.36 -22.96
N VAL A 30 -12.60 6.76 -24.22
CA VAL A 30 -11.87 6.15 -25.33
C VAL A 30 -10.95 7.20 -25.93
N SER A 31 -9.64 6.95 -25.86
CA SER A 31 -8.64 7.75 -26.56
C SER A 31 -8.47 7.21 -27.97
N LYS A 32 -8.37 8.12 -28.95
CA LYS A 32 -8.11 7.76 -30.35
C LYS A 32 -6.79 7.01 -30.53
N GLN A 33 -5.79 7.31 -29.69
CA GLN A 33 -4.44 6.74 -29.79
C GLN A 33 -4.28 5.48 -28.92
N SER A 34 -4.90 5.47 -27.72
CA SER A 34 -4.63 4.49 -26.68
C SER A 34 -5.79 3.52 -26.40
N GLY A 35 -6.95 3.70 -27.08
CA GLY A 35 -8.12 2.87 -26.85
C GLY A 35 -8.83 3.20 -25.53
N LYS A 36 -9.25 2.19 -24.78
CA LYS A 36 -9.96 2.35 -23.50
C LYS A 36 -9.05 2.95 -22.45
N VAL A 37 -9.45 4.07 -21.86
CA VAL A 37 -8.67 4.78 -20.82
C VAL A 37 -9.56 5.15 -19.63
N ILE A 38 -8.90 5.42 -18.50
CA ILE A 38 -9.47 6.11 -17.35
C ILE A 38 -8.93 7.53 -17.35
N LEU A 39 -9.80 8.53 -17.31
CA LEU A 39 -9.45 9.91 -17.04
C LEU A 39 -9.67 10.17 -15.56
N LYS A 40 -8.61 10.53 -14.84
CA LYS A 40 -8.66 10.95 -13.43
C LYS A 40 -8.41 12.45 -13.32
N ILE A 41 -9.22 13.11 -12.50
CA ILE A 41 -9.07 14.53 -12.14
C ILE A 41 -8.95 14.59 -10.62
N LEU A 42 -7.80 15.03 -10.12
CA LEU A 42 -7.53 15.10 -8.69
C LEU A 42 -7.87 16.48 -8.15
N ILE A 43 -8.74 16.53 -7.15
CA ILE A 43 -9.09 17.75 -6.42
C ILE A 43 -8.18 17.89 -5.21
N ASN A 44 -7.89 16.78 -4.51
CA ASN A 44 -6.83 16.74 -3.51
C ASN A 44 -5.50 16.44 -4.21
N ILE A 45 -4.58 17.42 -4.18
CA ILE A 45 -3.31 17.37 -4.92
C ILE A 45 -2.15 16.77 -4.11
N ASN A 46 -2.39 16.39 -2.86
CA ASN A 46 -1.33 15.80 -2.02
C ASN A 46 -0.85 14.48 -2.64
N GLY A 47 0.44 14.43 -2.97
CA GLY A 47 1.06 13.25 -3.58
C GLY A 47 0.77 13.05 -5.08
N PHE A 48 0.13 14.01 -5.76
CA PHE A 48 -0.17 13.89 -7.19
C PHE A 48 1.09 13.72 -8.05
N ASP A 49 2.12 14.53 -7.79
CA ASP A 49 3.37 14.45 -8.54
C ASP A 49 4.06 13.11 -8.33
N ASP A 50 4.05 12.61 -7.08
CA ASP A 50 4.63 11.30 -6.74
C ASP A 50 3.86 10.17 -7.42
N GLU A 51 2.52 10.19 -7.44
CA GLU A 51 1.70 9.20 -8.15
C GLU A 51 2.01 9.15 -9.65
N ILE A 52 2.04 10.32 -10.32
CA ILE A 52 2.34 10.41 -11.75
C ILE A 52 3.77 9.93 -12.06
N LEU A 53 4.75 10.35 -11.26
CA LEU A 53 6.15 9.99 -11.48
C LEU A 53 6.41 8.52 -11.14
N ALA A 54 5.70 7.95 -10.16
CA ALA A 54 5.72 6.53 -9.87
C ALA A 54 5.10 5.71 -11.02
N LEU A 55 3.92 6.09 -11.52
CA LEU A 55 3.30 5.47 -12.70
C LEU A 55 4.24 5.50 -13.91
N LYS A 56 4.88 6.65 -14.15
CA LYS A 56 5.85 6.82 -15.25
C LYS A 56 7.08 5.93 -15.06
N TRP A 57 7.55 5.75 -13.83
CA TRP A 57 8.67 4.89 -13.52
C TRP A 57 8.35 3.41 -13.70
N PHE A 58 7.21 2.97 -13.13
CA PHE A 58 6.80 1.56 -13.20
C PHE A 58 6.31 1.15 -14.59
N GLN A 59 5.91 2.07 -15.43
CA GLN A 59 5.26 1.89 -16.72
C GLN A 59 5.70 0.64 -17.49
N GLY A 60 4.74 -0.18 -17.89
CA GLY A 60 4.96 -1.46 -18.55
C GLY A 60 4.92 -2.64 -17.55
N GLU A 61 5.23 -3.82 -18.00
CA GLU A 61 5.27 -5.07 -17.24
C GLU A 61 4.03 -5.31 -16.39
N ASN A 62 4.09 -5.07 -15.06
CA ASN A 62 3.02 -5.37 -14.13
C ASN A 62 2.14 -4.16 -13.75
N PHE A 63 2.42 -2.96 -14.27
CA PHE A 63 1.66 -1.74 -13.98
C PHE A 63 0.81 -1.29 -15.15
N CYS A 64 -0.30 -0.59 -14.84
CA CYS A 64 -1.09 0.12 -15.84
C CYS A 64 -0.24 1.21 -16.51
N LYS A 65 -0.52 1.48 -17.79
CA LYS A 65 0.22 2.49 -18.54
C LYS A 65 -0.31 3.87 -18.24
N LEU A 66 0.59 4.81 -17.97
CA LEU A 66 0.30 6.24 -18.00
C LEU A 66 0.42 6.72 -19.45
N TYR A 67 -0.61 7.37 -19.98
CA TYR A 67 -0.61 7.87 -21.36
C TYR A 67 -0.32 9.36 -21.45
N GLU A 68 -1.09 10.16 -20.72
CA GLU A 68 -0.98 11.62 -20.72
C GLU A 68 -1.24 12.18 -19.33
N TYR A 69 -0.65 13.33 -19.00
CA TYR A 69 -0.87 14.01 -17.72
C TYR A 69 -0.66 15.53 -17.84
N SER A 70 -1.20 16.26 -16.88
CA SER A 70 -0.97 17.70 -16.69
C SER A 70 -0.79 18.00 -15.22
N PHE A 71 0.40 18.45 -14.82
CA PHE A 71 0.66 18.93 -13.47
C PHE A 71 -0.09 20.23 -13.16
N GLU A 72 -0.34 21.08 -14.16
CA GLU A 72 -1.06 22.35 -13.99
C GLU A 72 -2.51 22.16 -13.53
N ASP A 73 -3.18 21.16 -14.09
CA ASP A 73 -4.61 20.92 -13.86
C ASP A 73 -4.88 19.65 -13.01
N ASN A 74 -3.83 18.97 -12.54
CA ASN A 74 -3.92 17.72 -11.76
C ASN A 74 -4.81 16.67 -12.42
N VAL A 75 -4.56 16.40 -13.69
CA VAL A 75 -5.35 15.48 -14.51
C VAL A 75 -4.43 14.55 -15.29
N TYR A 76 -4.85 13.30 -15.44
CA TYR A 76 -4.11 12.31 -16.23
C TYR A 76 -5.03 11.25 -16.83
N ILE A 77 -4.51 10.53 -17.83
CA ILE A 77 -5.15 9.35 -18.37
C ILE A 77 -4.22 8.13 -18.26
N ILE A 78 -4.80 7.03 -17.81
CA ILE A 78 -4.15 5.73 -17.68
C ILE A 78 -4.89 4.67 -18.47
N GLU A 79 -4.24 3.55 -18.67
CA GLU A 79 -4.82 2.33 -19.23
C GLU A 79 -6.05 1.90 -18.41
N ARG A 80 -7.16 1.66 -19.09
CA ARG A 80 -8.33 1.04 -18.47
C ARG A 80 -8.18 -0.47 -18.54
N ILE A 81 -7.87 -1.08 -17.41
CA ILE A 81 -7.79 -2.54 -17.30
C ILE A 81 -9.19 -3.13 -17.51
N VAL A 82 -9.27 -4.27 -18.20
CA VAL A 82 -10.51 -5.00 -18.49
C VAL A 82 -10.22 -6.49 -18.24
N PRO A 83 -11.09 -7.22 -17.53
CA PRO A 83 -12.37 -6.84 -16.93
C PRO A 83 -12.27 -6.00 -15.65
N ALA A 84 -11.06 -5.80 -15.09
CA ALA A 84 -10.78 -5.02 -13.88
C ALA A 84 -11.41 -5.58 -12.59
N HIS A 85 -11.67 -6.90 -12.53
CA HIS A 85 -11.99 -7.52 -11.25
C HIS A 85 -10.80 -7.40 -10.31
N THR A 86 -11.05 -6.93 -9.09
CA THR A 86 -10.00 -6.83 -8.07
C THR A 86 -9.44 -8.22 -7.74
N LEU A 87 -8.25 -8.27 -7.20
CA LEU A 87 -7.66 -9.54 -6.77
C LEU A 87 -8.56 -10.26 -5.75
N TYR A 88 -9.23 -9.50 -4.89
CA TYR A 88 -10.16 -10.06 -3.92
C TYR A 88 -11.37 -10.74 -4.56
N GLU A 89 -11.96 -10.12 -5.60
CA GLU A 89 -13.11 -10.66 -6.32
C GLU A 89 -12.75 -11.84 -7.23
N SER A 90 -11.54 -11.84 -7.77
CA SER A 90 -11.15 -12.73 -8.86
C SER A 90 -10.41 -14.00 -8.43
N ALA A 91 -9.98 -14.11 -7.16
CA ALA A 91 -9.21 -15.24 -6.67
C ALA A 91 -9.52 -15.58 -5.20
N PRO A 92 -9.55 -16.87 -4.82
CA PRO A 92 -9.65 -17.30 -3.43
C PRO A 92 -8.34 -16.98 -2.68
N ARG A 93 -8.39 -16.90 -1.33
CA ARG A 93 -7.26 -16.55 -0.46
C ARG A 93 -5.96 -17.30 -0.79
N SER A 94 -6.03 -18.60 -1.02
CA SER A 94 -4.85 -19.41 -1.34
C SER A 94 -4.16 -19.01 -2.64
N GLU A 95 -4.93 -18.60 -3.65
CA GLU A 95 -4.40 -18.12 -4.93
C GLU A 95 -3.89 -16.68 -4.79
N ARG A 96 -4.57 -15.82 -4.02
CA ARG A 96 -4.13 -14.44 -3.75
C ARG A 96 -2.72 -14.40 -3.16
N ILE A 97 -2.40 -15.31 -2.23
CA ILE A 97 -1.05 -15.47 -1.67
C ILE A 97 -0.01 -15.72 -2.77
N GLN A 98 -0.30 -16.64 -3.71
CA GLN A 98 0.64 -16.97 -4.79
C GLN A 98 0.78 -15.82 -5.79
N ILE A 99 -0.32 -15.17 -6.13
CA ILE A 99 -0.34 -14.03 -7.04
C ILE A 99 0.46 -12.86 -6.44
N ALA A 100 0.17 -12.50 -5.18
CA ALA A 100 0.87 -11.42 -4.49
C ALA A 100 2.38 -11.70 -4.36
N GLY A 101 2.77 -12.92 -3.95
CA GLY A 101 4.18 -13.29 -3.86
C GLY A 101 4.90 -13.28 -5.20
N LYS A 102 4.23 -13.65 -6.30
CA LYS A 102 4.78 -13.56 -7.65
C LYS A 102 4.92 -12.11 -8.12
N LEU A 103 3.87 -11.29 -7.93
CA LEU A 103 3.91 -9.86 -8.26
C LEU A 103 5.02 -9.17 -7.50
N PHE A 104 5.10 -9.38 -6.18
CA PHE A 104 6.12 -8.80 -5.32
C PHE A 104 7.55 -9.03 -5.84
N LYS A 105 7.86 -10.24 -6.31
CA LYS A 105 9.20 -10.57 -6.85
C LYS A 105 9.57 -9.82 -8.12
N GLY A 106 8.59 -9.36 -8.89
CA GLY A 106 8.79 -8.64 -10.16
C GLY A 106 8.43 -7.16 -10.13
N LEU A 107 7.98 -6.63 -8.98
CA LEU A 107 7.43 -5.28 -8.91
C LEU A 107 8.50 -4.19 -8.86
N HIS A 108 9.57 -4.40 -8.10
CA HIS A 108 10.53 -3.38 -7.71
C HIS A 108 11.75 -3.36 -8.65
N LYS A 109 11.92 -2.28 -9.40
CA LYS A 109 13.10 -2.09 -10.27
C LYS A 109 14.36 -1.85 -9.43
N PRO A 110 15.55 -2.30 -9.91
CA PRO A 110 16.80 -2.16 -9.15
C PRO A 110 17.26 -0.72 -9.00
N ASP A 111 16.95 0.14 -9.96
CA ASP A 111 17.35 1.54 -9.99
C ASP A 111 16.30 2.43 -9.33
N LEU A 112 16.63 3.68 -9.09
CA LEU A 112 15.72 4.72 -8.60
C LEU A 112 15.42 5.72 -9.72
N PRO A 113 14.22 6.31 -9.75
CA PRO A 113 13.90 7.39 -10.68
C PRO A 113 14.68 8.67 -10.33
N ASP A 114 14.85 9.53 -11.34
CA ASP A 114 15.41 10.88 -11.15
C ASP A 114 14.34 11.84 -10.61
N HIS A 115 13.87 11.54 -9.39
CA HIS A 115 12.92 12.35 -8.63
C HIS A 115 13.09 12.05 -7.15
N THR A 116 12.89 13.07 -6.31
CA THR A 116 12.96 12.94 -4.85
C THR A 116 11.59 12.53 -4.33
N PHE A 117 11.37 11.24 -4.19
CA PHE A 117 10.21 10.69 -3.49
C PHE A 117 10.42 10.73 -1.97
N PRO A 118 9.35 10.80 -1.18
CA PRO A 118 9.45 10.60 0.26
C PRO A 118 10.00 9.20 0.56
N THR A 119 10.70 9.06 1.67
CA THR A 119 11.14 7.76 2.17
C THR A 119 10.11 7.17 3.14
N TYR A 120 10.13 5.87 3.33
CA TYR A 120 9.27 5.18 4.31
C TYR A 120 9.55 5.67 5.75
N ASN A 121 10.80 6.04 6.04
CA ASN A 121 11.17 6.69 7.30
C ASN A 121 10.54 8.08 7.44
N GLU A 122 10.52 8.89 6.39
CA GLU A 122 9.87 10.21 6.43
C GLU A 122 8.36 10.09 6.62
N TRP A 123 7.71 9.06 6.06
CA TRP A 123 6.31 8.79 6.36
C TRP A 123 6.08 8.50 7.85
N PHE A 124 6.96 7.70 8.47
CA PHE A 124 6.91 7.42 9.90
C PHE A 124 7.13 8.69 10.74
N GLU A 125 8.14 9.47 10.43
CA GLU A 125 8.45 10.71 11.15
C GLU A 125 7.33 11.76 11.00
N ALA A 126 6.69 11.85 9.84
CA ALA A 126 5.54 12.73 9.63
C ALA A 126 4.37 12.39 10.57
N GLY A 127 4.11 11.12 10.84
CA GLY A 127 3.12 10.68 11.83
C GLY A 127 3.49 11.13 13.24
N LYS A 128 4.75 10.98 13.65
CA LYS A 128 5.25 11.43 14.97
C LYS A 128 5.11 12.95 15.14
N GLU A 129 5.49 13.72 14.14
CA GLU A 129 5.40 15.19 14.17
C GLU A 129 3.94 15.65 14.22
N GLY A 130 3.05 15.04 13.44
CA GLY A 130 1.63 15.41 13.37
C GLY A 130 0.89 15.31 14.71
N ILE A 131 1.30 14.38 15.58
CA ILE A 131 0.68 14.20 16.90
C ILE A 131 1.45 14.83 18.06
N ARG A 132 2.60 15.47 17.81
CA ARG A 132 3.49 15.99 18.85
C ARG A 132 2.79 16.79 19.95
N ASN A 133 1.75 17.54 19.62
CA ASN A 133 1.00 18.40 20.52
C ASN A 133 -0.34 17.79 20.97
N ARG A 134 -0.63 16.54 20.61
CA ARG A 134 -1.89 15.86 20.96
C ARG A 134 -1.75 15.10 22.28
N LYS A 135 -2.27 15.70 23.36
CA LYS A 135 -2.27 15.09 24.71
C LYS A 135 -3.16 13.84 24.81
N ASP A 136 -4.20 13.76 24.00
CA ASP A 136 -5.11 12.61 23.94
C ASP A 136 -4.44 11.35 23.38
N CYS A 137 -3.30 11.48 22.68
CA CYS A 137 -2.54 10.36 22.12
C CYS A 137 -1.42 9.83 23.04
N GLU A 138 -1.27 10.35 24.27
CA GLU A 138 -0.15 9.97 25.17
C GLU A 138 -0.04 8.48 25.41
N GLU A 139 -1.16 7.78 25.63
CA GLU A 139 -1.18 6.33 25.84
C GLU A 139 -0.77 5.53 24.58
N LEU A 140 -0.90 6.12 23.40
CA LEU A 140 -0.53 5.48 22.13
C LEU A 140 0.96 5.66 21.79
N CYS A 141 1.65 6.63 22.41
CA CYS A 141 3.06 6.93 22.11
C CYS A 141 4.01 5.75 22.34
N GLN A 142 3.69 4.84 23.28
CA GLN A 142 4.46 3.62 23.47
C GLN A 142 4.53 2.74 22.19
N TYR A 143 3.46 2.72 21.38
CA TYR A 143 3.43 1.97 20.13
C TYR A 143 4.30 2.61 19.05
N LEU A 144 4.37 3.95 19.02
CA LEU A 144 5.34 4.67 18.19
C LEU A 144 6.77 4.29 18.54
N ASP A 145 7.13 4.26 19.83
CA ASP A 145 8.48 3.88 20.28
C ASP A 145 8.82 2.42 19.92
N HIS A 146 7.83 1.52 19.96
CA HIS A 146 8.01 0.15 19.54
C HIS A 146 8.19 0.04 18.03
N ALA A 147 7.37 0.74 17.26
CA ALA A 147 7.45 0.75 15.79
C ALA A 147 8.77 1.37 15.31
N GLU A 148 9.23 2.45 15.91
CA GLU A 148 10.51 3.11 15.58
C GLU A 148 11.70 2.16 15.76
N ARG A 149 11.73 1.43 16.87
CA ARG A 149 12.78 0.40 17.10
C ARG A 149 12.72 -0.70 16.07
N MET A 150 11.53 -1.21 15.76
CA MET A 150 11.36 -2.27 14.75
C MET A 150 11.73 -1.78 13.35
N LEU A 151 11.31 -0.56 12.97
CA LEU A 151 11.67 0.07 11.70
C LEU A 151 13.19 0.22 11.58
N THR A 152 13.84 0.75 12.62
CA THR A 152 15.30 0.88 12.66
C THR A 152 16.00 -0.46 12.49
N ASP A 153 15.54 -1.53 13.14
CA ASP A 153 16.15 -2.86 13.05
C ASP A 153 15.90 -3.50 11.68
N ILE A 154 14.72 -3.30 11.08
CA ILE A 154 14.44 -3.76 9.72
C ILE A 154 15.35 -3.04 8.73
N CYS A 155 15.44 -1.71 8.78
CA CYS A 155 16.25 -0.90 7.86
C CYS A 155 17.76 -1.22 7.94
N LYS A 156 18.29 -1.69 9.09
CA LYS A 156 19.68 -2.18 9.19
C LYS A 156 19.92 -3.45 8.38
N LYS A 157 18.93 -4.33 8.29
CA LYS A 157 19.05 -5.65 7.63
C LYS A 157 18.50 -5.62 6.20
N TYR A 158 17.46 -4.85 5.98
CA TYR A 158 16.75 -4.68 4.71
C TYR A 158 16.95 -3.23 4.25
N SER A 159 17.96 -2.99 3.43
CA SER A 159 18.44 -1.66 3.04
C SER A 159 18.44 -1.44 1.53
N ARG A 160 17.69 -2.24 0.79
CA ARG A 160 17.52 -2.06 -0.66
C ARG A 160 16.58 -0.88 -0.89
N ASN A 161 17.14 0.27 -1.18
CA ASN A 161 16.35 1.42 -1.58
C ASN A 161 15.76 1.17 -2.97
N ARG A 162 14.43 1.09 -3.03
CA ARG A 162 13.63 0.94 -4.25
C ARG A 162 12.47 1.89 -4.19
N LEU A 163 11.94 2.25 -5.36
CA LEU A 163 10.62 2.84 -5.39
C LEU A 163 9.59 1.75 -5.10
N LEU A 164 8.80 1.95 -4.07
CA LEU A 164 7.72 1.09 -3.64
C LEU A 164 6.38 1.58 -4.20
N HIS A 165 5.40 0.70 -4.25
CA HIS A 165 4.01 1.08 -4.48
C HIS A 165 3.49 1.99 -3.36
N GLY A 166 3.74 1.61 -2.11
CA GLY A 166 3.35 2.36 -0.93
C GLY A 166 1.88 2.22 -0.50
N ASP A 167 1.06 1.52 -1.31
CA ASP A 167 -0.36 1.24 -1.01
C ASP A 167 -0.81 -0.02 -1.77
N LEU A 168 -0.03 -1.08 -1.69
CA LEU A 168 -0.29 -2.32 -2.43
C LEU A 168 -1.37 -3.15 -1.73
N HIS A 169 -2.62 -2.97 -2.10
CA HIS A 169 -3.76 -3.74 -1.61
C HIS A 169 -4.55 -4.38 -2.75
N HIS A 170 -5.54 -5.21 -2.42
CA HIS A 170 -6.26 -6.05 -3.38
C HIS A 170 -7.01 -5.26 -4.45
N GLU A 171 -7.50 -4.07 -4.13
CA GLU A 171 -8.22 -3.21 -5.09
C GLU A 171 -7.29 -2.55 -6.11
N ASN A 172 -5.99 -2.43 -5.78
CA ASN A 172 -4.96 -1.94 -6.67
C ASN A 172 -4.31 -3.04 -7.52
N ILE A 173 -4.80 -4.29 -7.43
CA ILE A 173 -4.34 -5.43 -8.22
C ILE A 173 -5.52 -5.96 -9.04
N LEU A 174 -5.54 -5.62 -10.32
CA LEU A 174 -6.69 -5.84 -11.20
C LEU A 174 -6.41 -6.97 -12.19
N LYS A 175 -7.37 -7.90 -12.32
CA LYS A 175 -7.32 -8.96 -13.35
C LYS A 175 -7.45 -8.34 -14.74
N ASN A 176 -6.53 -8.70 -15.64
CA ASN A 176 -6.51 -8.21 -17.01
C ASN A 176 -7.05 -9.26 -18.01
N GLU A 177 -7.29 -8.84 -19.26
CA GLU A 177 -7.84 -9.68 -20.33
C GLU A 177 -6.95 -10.88 -20.73
N ASN A 178 -5.65 -10.80 -20.42
CA ASN A 178 -4.70 -11.90 -20.70
C ASN A 178 -4.68 -12.96 -19.57
N GLY A 179 -5.56 -12.84 -18.58
CA GLY A 179 -5.64 -13.74 -17.42
C GLY A 179 -4.57 -13.50 -16.35
N GLY A 180 -3.72 -12.50 -16.53
CA GLY A 180 -2.77 -11.99 -15.53
C GLY A 180 -3.35 -10.90 -14.66
N TYR A 181 -2.47 -10.22 -13.92
CA TYR A 181 -2.84 -9.10 -13.04
C TYR A 181 -1.99 -7.86 -13.36
N THR A 182 -2.61 -6.70 -13.24
CA THR A 182 -2.00 -5.39 -13.46
C THR A 182 -2.18 -4.54 -12.21
N VAL A 183 -1.12 -3.90 -11.73
CA VAL A 183 -1.12 -3.04 -10.55
C VAL A 183 -1.44 -1.60 -10.95
N THR A 184 -2.18 -0.87 -10.11
CA THR A 184 -2.59 0.52 -10.35
C THR A 184 -2.33 1.38 -9.10
N ASP A 185 -2.42 2.69 -9.24
CA ASP A 185 -2.50 3.68 -8.14
C ASP A 185 -1.34 3.65 -7.11
N PRO A 186 -0.06 3.68 -7.57
CA PRO A 186 1.07 3.74 -6.66
C PRO A 186 1.14 5.10 -5.97
N LYS A 187 1.46 5.12 -4.67
CA LYS A 187 1.75 6.35 -3.93
C LYS A 187 3.17 6.88 -4.19
N GLY A 188 4.12 6.00 -4.45
CA GLY A 188 5.52 6.33 -4.65
C GLY A 188 6.23 6.70 -3.33
N VAL A 189 6.98 5.77 -2.78
CA VAL A 189 7.80 5.96 -1.57
C VAL A 189 9.08 5.16 -1.70
N ILE A 190 10.20 5.70 -1.23
CA ILE A 190 11.48 4.98 -1.23
C ILE A 190 11.63 4.16 0.05
N GLY A 191 11.93 2.87 -0.12
CA GLY A 191 12.17 1.96 1.00
C GLY A 191 12.68 0.59 0.56
N ASP A 192 12.82 -0.34 1.51
CA ASP A 192 13.03 -1.74 1.14
C ASP A 192 11.70 -2.37 0.73
N PRO A 193 11.67 -3.19 -0.33
CA PRO A 193 10.48 -3.89 -0.79
C PRO A 193 9.65 -4.60 0.28
N VAL A 194 10.25 -5.06 1.38
CA VAL A 194 9.54 -5.76 2.46
C VAL A 194 8.35 -4.97 3.03
N PHE A 195 8.33 -3.64 2.88
CA PHE A 195 7.26 -2.79 3.39
C PHE A 195 5.99 -2.83 2.50
N ASP A 196 6.09 -3.12 1.20
CA ASP A 196 4.93 -3.13 0.31
C ASP A 196 3.91 -4.24 0.60
N LEU A 197 4.31 -5.34 1.26
CA LEU A 197 3.38 -6.42 1.60
C LEU A 197 2.56 -6.17 2.87
N SER A 198 2.90 -5.18 3.67
CA SER A 198 2.21 -4.88 4.93
C SER A 198 0.76 -4.43 4.69
N ARG A 199 0.56 -3.54 3.71
CA ARG A 199 -0.77 -3.06 3.33
C ARG A 199 -1.62 -4.20 2.74
N PHE A 200 -1.01 -5.08 1.93
CA PHE A 200 -1.68 -6.26 1.41
C PHE A 200 -2.17 -7.21 2.51
N ILE A 201 -1.34 -7.42 3.55
CA ILE A 201 -1.74 -8.26 4.70
C ILE A 201 -2.94 -7.65 5.42
N LEU A 202 -2.93 -6.34 5.69
CA LEU A 202 -4.01 -5.68 6.40
C LEU A 202 -5.34 -5.77 5.63
N ASP A 203 -5.30 -5.48 4.33
CA ASP A 203 -6.48 -5.53 3.45
C ASP A 203 -7.03 -6.96 3.25
N GLU A 204 -6.21 -8.01 3.36
CA GLU A 204 -6.71 -9.39 3.32
C GLU A 204 -7.74 -9.66 4.41
N PHE A 205 -7.63 -8.99 5.55
CA PHE A 205 -8.56 -9.04 6.67
C PHE A 205 -9.56 -7.88 6.67
N ARG A 206 -9.77 -7.22 5.53
CA ARG A 206 -10.70 -6.10 5.36
C ARG A 206 -10.46 -4.97 6.35
N ASP A 207 -9.20 -4.66 6.58
CA ASP A 207 -8.74 -3.66 7.54
C ASP A 207 -9.27 -3.89 8.96
N ASP A 208 -9.57 -5.15 9.31
CA ASP A 208 -9.98 -5.56 10.65
C ASP A 208 -9.32 -6.87 11.08
N LEU A 209 -8.21 -6.75 11.79
CA LEU A 209 -7.44 -7.88 12.30
C LEU A 209 -8.12 -8.66 13.44
N THR A 210 -9.31 -8.26 13.86
CA THR A 210 -10.09 -8.98 14.88
C THR A 210 -11.05 -10.00 14.28
N THR A 211 -11.25 -9.99 12.97
CA THR A 211 -12.20 -10.84 12.27
C THR A 211 -11.80 -12.32 12.27
N GLU A 212 -10.51 -12.61 12.51
CA GLU A 212 -10.01 -13.98 12.56
C GLU A 212 -9.07 -14.22 13.77
N PRO A 213 -8.90 -15.48 14.20
CA PRO A 213 -7.95 -15.83 15.25
C PRO A 213 -6.52 -15.45 14.84
N LYS A 214 -5.69 -15.02 15.81
CA LYS A 214 -4.29 -14.66 15.59
C LYS A 214 -3.48 -15.74 14.86
N ASP A 215 -3.72 -17.01 15.19
CA ASP A 215 -3.03 -18.13 14.52
C ASP A 215 -3.37 -18.22 13.02
N ALA A 216 -4.59 -17.86 12.61
CA ALA A 216 -4.99 -17.80 11.20
C ALA A 216 -4.28 -16.66 10.49
N ILE A 217 -4.14 -15.49 11.12
CA ILE A 217 -3.37 -14.37 10.58
C ILE A 217 -1.90 -14.76 10.42
N ILE A 218 -1.30 -15.39 11.44
CA ILE A 218 0.10 -15.86 11.40
C ILE A 218 0.30 -16.89 10.29
N ASP A 219 -0.63 -17.85 10.12
CA ASP A 219 -0.57 -18.84 9.04
C ASP A 219 -0.63 -18.19 7.64
N PHE A 220 -1.51 -17.22 7.48
CA PHE A 220 -1.58 -16.43 6.23
C PHE A 220 -0.25 -15.71 5.96
N VAL A 221 0.28 -14.97 6.95
CA VAL A 221 1.54 -14.21 6.82
C VAL A 221 2.72 -15.15 6.57
N GLN A 222 2.74 -16.34 7.19
CA GLN A 222 3.77 -17.35 6.92
C GLN A 222 3.74 -17.81 5.46
N LYS A 223 2.55 -18.17 4.94
CA LYS A 223 2.39 -18.63 3.55
C LYS A 223 2.74 -17.54 2.54
N LEU A 224 2.36 -16.29 2.82
CA LEU A 224 2.73 -15.14 2.00
C LEU A 224 4.24 -14.92 2.04
N GLY A 225 4.85 -14.99 3.21
CA GLY A 225 6.30 -14.88 3.40
C GLY A 225 7.06 -15.96 2.64
N ASP A 226 6.61 -17.21 2.69
CA ASP A 226 7.19 -18.32 1.92
C ASP A 226 7.10 -18.05 0.41
N SER A 227 5.95 -17.56 -0.06
CA SER A 227 5.74 -17.20 -1.47
C SER A 227 6.61 -16.02 -1.92
N ALA A 228 6.78 -15.01 -1.07
CA ALA A 228 7.56 -13.80 -1.36
C ALA A 228 9.07 -13.96 -1.09
N GLY A 229 9.46 -14.94 -0.29
CA GLY A 229 10.85 -15.13 0.17
C GLY A 229 11.22 -14.20 1.32
N ILE A 230 10.26 -13.84 2.19
CA ILE A 230 10.46 -12.97 3.36
C ILE A 230 10.07 -13.74 4.64
N PRO A 231 10.89 -13.71 5.71
CA PRO A 231 10.53 -14.33 6.97
C PRO A 231 9.22 -13.76 7.55
N CYS A 232 8.35 -14.64 8.05
CA CYS A 232 7.06 -14.24 8.63
C CYS A 232 7.20 -13.19 9.74
N GLU A 233 8.22 -13.32 10.60
CA GLU A 233 8.48 -12.35 11.68
C GLU A 233 8.75 -10.93 11.17
N ILE A 234 9.38 -10.81 10.00
CA ILE A 234 9.65 -9.52 9.36
C ILE A 234 8.34 -8.93 8.82
N LEU A 235 7.51 -9.72 8.15
CA LEU A 235 6.20 -9.27 7.66
C LEU A 235 5.26 -8.87 8.80
N LEU A 236 5.26 -9.58 9.93
CA LEU A 236 4.47 -9.19 11.11
C LEU A 236 4.93 -7.85 11.70
N ARG A 237 6.25 -7.60 11.73
CA ARG A 237 6.78 -6.28 12.14
C ARG A 237 6.43 -5.19 11.14
N CYS A 238 6.52 -5.46 9.84
CA CYS A 238 6.09 -4.51 8.79
C CYS A 238 4.60 -4.21 8.92
N LEU A 239 3.75 -5.22 9.17
CA LEU A 239 2.32 -5.03 9.41
C LEU A 239 2.07 -4.09 10.60
N PHE A 240 2.77 -4.28 11.72
CA PHE A 240 2.64 -3.39 12.87
C PHE A 240 3.09 -1.96 12.55
N ILE A 241 4.23 -1.78 11.87
CA ILE A 241 4.70 -0.45 11.45
C ILE A 241 3.69 0.21 10.52
N GLU A 242 3.10 -0.52 9.59
CA GLU A 242 2.07 -0.02 8.67
C GLU A 242 0.83 0.48 9.42
N THR A 243 0.33 -0.29 10.38
CA THR A 243 -0.82 0.14 11.20
C THR A 243 -0.52 1.40 12.02
N VAL A 244 0.74 1.58 12.47
CA VAL A 244 1.19 2.79 13.14
C VAL A 244 1.25 3.97 12.17
N ILE A 245 1.86 3.81 10.98
CA ILE A 245 1.94 4.88 9.98
C ILE A 245 0.54 5.32 9.58
N TRP A 246 -0.36 4.40 9.29
CA TRP A 246 -1.72 4.73 8.90
C TRP A 246 -2.43 5.52 10.01
N LEU A 247 -2.49 4.97 11.23
CA LEU A 247 -3.15 5.64 12.34
C LEU A 247 -2.60 7.05 12.61
N PHE A 248 -1.29 7.19 12.68
CA PHE A 248 -0.69 8.45 13.14
C PHE A 248 -0.52 9.47 12.01
N ARG A 249 -0.13 9.06 10.82
CA ARG A 249 0.12 9.96 9.68
C ARG A 249 -1.14 10.28 8.90
N GLU A 250 -1.94 9.25 8.58
CA GLU A 250 -3.08 9.42 7.66
C GLU A 250 -4.32 9.96 8.40
N GLU A 251 -4.49 9.63 9.66
CA GLU A 251 -5.72 9.97 10.41
C GLU A 251 -5.46 11.00 11.50
N LEU A 252 -4.69 10.65 12.55
CA LEU A 252 -4.53 11.50 13.72
C LEU A 252 -3.82 12.82 13.41
N ALA A 253 -2.81 12.83 12.52
CA ALA A 253 -2.14 14.04 12.09
C ALA A 253 -3.06 14.96 11.28
N ASN A 254 -4.07 14.41 10.60
CA ASN A 254 -5.10 15.14 9.84
C ASN A 254 -6.27 15.62 10.72
N GLY A 255 -6.26 15.33 12.02
CA GLY A 255 -7.20 15.88 12.98
C GLY A 255 -8.34 14.95 13.40
N GLU A 256 -8.35 13.70 12.91
CA GLU A 256 -9.35 12.71 13.33
C GLU A 256 -9.26 12.45 14.84
N SER A 257 -10.40 12.18 15.46
CA SER A 257 -10.49 11.86 16.89
C SER A 257 -10.12 10.40 17.18
N LEU A 258 -9.74 10.09 18.41
CA LEU A 258 -9.50 8.70 18.83
C LEU A 258 -10.74 7.82 18.71
N GLU A 259 -11.94 8.39 18.81
CA GLU A 259 -13.21 7.65 18.66
C GLU A 259 -13.40 7.21 17.21
N GLU A 260 -13.14 8.11 16.24
CA GLU A 260 -13.19 7.80 14.82
C GLU A 260 -12.11 6.78 14.41
N CYS A 261 -10.94 6.84 15.05
CA CYS A 261 -9.83 5.93 14.79
C CYS A 261 -9.87 4.60 15.57
N GLN A 262 -10.95 4.27 16.28
CA GLN A 262 -10.99 3.13 17.21
C GLN A 262 -10.65 1.78 16.55
N GLN A 263 -11.06 1.55 15.30
CA GLN A 263 -10.72 0.33 14.57
C GLN A 263 -9.22 0.26 14.25
N LEU A 264 -8.62 1.38 13.83
CA LEU A 264 -7.17 1.45 13.53
C LEU A 264 -6.33 1.26 14.79
N ILE A 265 -6.77 1.85 15.92
CA ILE A 265 -6.14 1.64 17.23
C ILE A 265 -6.20 0.15 17.62
N THR A 266 -7.32 -0.50 17.37
CA THR A 266 -7.47 -1.94 17.63
C THR A 266 -6.56 -2.77 16.74
N ASN A 267 -6.51 -2.49 15.44
CA ASN A 267 -5.61 -3.14 14.50
C ASN A 267 -4.14 -3.00 14.91
N MET A 268 -3.72 -1.79 15.29
CA MET A 268 -2.37 -1.53 15.76
C MET A 268 -2.02 -2.38 17.00
N LYS A 269 -2.94 -2.48 17.98
CA LYS A 269 -2.73 -3.32 19.18
C LYS A 269 -2.62 -4.79 18.83
N VAL A 270 -3.53 -5.31 17.99
CA VAL A 270 -3.48 -6.71 17.52
C VAL A 270 -2.20 -6.97 16.75
N ALA A 271 -1.81 -6.10 15.82
CA ALA A 271 -0.57 -6.24 15.05
C ALA A 271 0.67 -6.26 15.97
N TYR A 272 0.70 -5.39 17.00
CA TYR A 272 1.76 -5.42 18.00
C TYR A 272 1.82 -6.78 18.73
N GLU A 273 0.70 -7.31 19.20
CA GLU A 273 0.63 -8.61 19.88
C GLU A 273 1.10 -9.76 18.99
N LEU A 274 0.79 -9.73 17.68
CA LEU A 274 1.29 -10.70 16.70
C LEU A 274 2.83 -10.70 16.63
N THR A 275 3.51 -9.58 16.87
CA THR A 275 4.98 -9.52 16.92
C THR A 275 5.58 -10.15 18.18
N GLN A 276 4.79 -10.27 19.27
CA GLN A 276 5.27 -10.80 20.55
C GLN A 276 5.14 -12.33 20.65
N GLY A 277 4.11 -12.94 20.05
CA GLY A 277 3.73 -14.35 20.23
C GLY A 277 4.76 -15.40 19.75
N ARG A 278 5.81 -14.99 19.03
CA ARG A 278 6.90 -15.92 18.62
C ARG A 278 8.11 -15.94 19.57
N LYS A 279 8.29 -14.93 20.41
CA LYS A 279 9.40 -14.94 21.37
C LYS A 279 9.31 -16.08 22.40
N GLU A 280 8.09 -16.48 22.76
CA GLU A 280 7.88 -17.56 23.74
C GLU A 280 8.13 -18.97 23.18
N LYS A 281 7.83 -19.22 21.88
CA LYS A 281 8.10 -20.53 21.25
C LYS A 281 9.60 -20.81 21.05
N TYR A 282 10.42 -19.81 20.73
CA TYR A 282 11.86 -19.99 20.53
C TYR A 282 12.66 -20.04 21.86
N ALA A 283 12.14 -19.45 22.94
CA ALA A 283 12.75 -19.60 24.27
C ALA A 283 12.52 -20.99 24.84
N GLY A 284 11.41 -21.68 24.49
CA GLY A 284 11.11 -23.05 24.89
C GLY A 284 11.97 -24.10 24.19
N ASP A 285 12.25 -23.92 22.91
CA ASP A 285 13.03 -24.92 22.13
C ASP A 285 14.54 -24.89 22.40
N GLN A 286 15.09 -23.80 22.97
CA GLN A 286 16.49 -23.75 23.39
C GLN A 286 16.74 -24.44 24.75
N ILE A 287 15.70 -24.72 25.52
CA ILE A 287 15.83 -25.42 26.82
C ILE A 287 15.66 -26.93 26.66
N ALA A 288 14.97 -27.40 25.63
CA ALA A 288 14.72 -28.84 25.40
C ALA A 288 15.84 -29.59 24.65
N GLY A 289 16.92 -28.94 24.26
CA GLY A 289 18.04 -29.50 23.51
C GLY A 289 19.33 -29.74 24.35
N LYS A 290 19.23 -29.72 25.69
CA LYS A 290 20.35 -30.07 26.61
C LYS A 290 19.87 -31.01 27.71
N GLU A 291 19.62 -32.22 27.36
CA GLU A 291 19.71 -33.39 28.23
C GLU A 291 20.31 -34.57 27.44
#